data_be1db78a4b70af2a830a1d3a34fd04f6
#
_entry.id   be1db78a4b70af2a830a1d3a34fd04f6
#
_cell.length_a   1.000
_cell.length_b   1.000
_cell.length_c   1.000
_cell.angle_alpha   90.00
_cell.angle_beta   90.00
_cell.angle_gamma   90.00
#
_symmetry.space_group_name_H-M   'P 1'
#
loop_
_entity.id
_entity.type
_entity.pdbx_description
1 polymer ?
#
loop_
_entity_poly.entity_id
_entity_poly.type
_entity_poly.pdbx_seq_one_letter_code
_entity_poly.pdbx_strand_id
1 'polypeptide(L)'
;MRGVLQKRKKQMGLEKRMNRLLFSTMIPMACLLVILLLIFWQYAGQYNKLSENLAVSSKFNLSFKDELDLEMYYLAIGSKEASELDDVLGQVEDAQNIMEKLRQNTYHASGVKCLNSLDAYLDNLKKRMVQLMEIKEYDRRMEFMDSNIRIITGLIMQEMQNYIYNESMYLVQVETSLTHRVKILIS
;
A
#
# COMPACT_ATOMS: atom_id res chain seq x y z
N MET A 1 46.13 -20.71 -59.00
CA MET A 1 45.73 -21.22 -57.69
C MET A 1 46.05 -20.31 -56.53
N ARG A 2 47.13 -19.54 -56.46
CA ARG A 2 47.46 -18.64 -55.30
C ARG A 2 46.46 -17.50 -55.05
N GLY A 3 45.79 -16.93 -56.06
CA GLY A 3 44.87 -15.80 -55.92
C GLY A 3 43.51 -16.15 -55.21
N VAL A 4 43.04 -17.39 -55.39
CA VAL A 4 41.80 -17.86 -54.80
C VAL A 4 41.94 -18.08 -53.24
N LEU A 5 43.11 -18.58 -52.84
CA LEU A 5 43.46 -18.82 -51.45
C LEU A 5 43.66 -17.49 -50.69
N GLN A 6 44.17 -16.45 -51.30
CA GLN A 6 44.33 -15.12 -50.73
C GLN A 6 42.97 -14.40 -50.53
N LYS A 7 42.05 -14.56 -51.49
CA LYS A 7 40.69 -14.03 -51.40
C LYS A 7 39.89 -14.69 -50.24
N ARG A 8 39.99 -16.01 -50.06
CA ARG A 8 39.38 -16.75 -48.98
C ARG A 8 39.91 -16.34 -47.58
N LYS A 9 41.24 -16.16 -47.44
CA LYS A 9 41.84 -15.67 -46.19
C LYS A 9 41.40 -14.26 -45.85
N LYS A 10 41.20 -13.36 -46.79
CA LYS A 10 40.74 -11.99 -46.61
C LYS A 10 39.27 -11.96 -46.24
N GLN A 11 38.44 -12.83 -46.82
CA GLN A 11 37.02 -12.98 -46.46
C GLN A 11 36.84 -13.53 -45.03
N MET A 12 37.58 -14.59 -44.65
CA MET A 12 37.55 -15.11 -43.25
C MET A 12 38.04 -14.08 -42.21
N GLY A 13 38.96 -13.18 -42.58
CA GLY A 13 39.41 -12.09 -41.75
C GLY A 13 38.34 -11.01 -41.54
N LEU A 14 37.58 -10.74 -42.62
CA LEU A 14 36.45 -9.78 -42.57
C LEU A 14 35.28 -10.31 -41.74
N GLU A 15 34.89 -11.56 -41.94
CA GLU A 15 33.84 -12.24 -41.16
C GLU A 15 34.19 -12.31 -39.67
N LYS A 16 35.42 -12.65 -39.31
CA LYS A 16 35.87 -12.64 -37.92
C LYS A 16 35.85 -11.24 -37.28
N ARG A 17 36.20 -10.21 -38.04
CA ARG A 17 36.14 -8.82 -37.58
C ARG A 17 34.68 -8.34 -37.42
N MET A 18 33.83 -8.68 -38.40
CA MET A 18 32.40 -8.34 -38.36
C MET A 18 31.68 -9.05 -37.21
N ASN A 19 31.93 -10.34 -37.01
CA ASN A 19 31.39 -11.07 -35.87
C ASN A 19 31.88 -10.51 -34.52
N ARG A 20 33.17 -10.15 -34.43
CA ARG A 20 33.70 -9.54 -33.18
C ARG A 20 33.07 -8.17 -32.90
N LEU A 21 32.81 -7.34 -33.90
CA LEU A 21 32.13 -6.07 -33.79
C LEU A 21 30.66 -6.28 -33.39
N LEU A 22 29.98 -7.25 -34.04
CA LEU A 22 28.59 -7.59 -33.68
C LEU A 22 28.50 -8.09 -32.24
N PHE A 23 29.33 -8.99 -31.79
CA PHE A 23 29.35 -9.47 -30.41
C PHE A 23 29.72 -8.35 -29.41
N SER A 24 30.66 -7.47 -29.76
CA SER A 24 31.07 -6.33 -28.95
C SER A 24 29.97 -5.31 -28.73
N THR A 25 29.01 -5.16 -29.63
CA THR A 25 27.88 -4.23 -29.50
C THR A 25 26.62 -4.91 -29.00
N MET A 26 26.35 -6.16 -29.44
CA MET A 26 25.12 -6.87 -29.04
C MET A 26 25.14 -7.32 -27.58
N ILE A 27 26.30 -7.73 -27.05
CA ILE A 27 26.39 -8.20 -25.65
C ILE A 27 26.11 -7.06 -24.67
N PRO A 28 26.74 -5.87 -24.74
CA PRO A 28 26.41 -4.77 -23.87
C PRO A 28 24.96 -4.32 -23.98
N MET A 29 24.39 -4.30 -25.18
CA MET A 29 23.00 -3.95 -25.42
C MET A 29 22.02 -4.96 -24.79
N ALA A 30 22.33 -6.27 -24.91
CA ALA A 30 21.56 -7.32 -24.25
C ALA A 30 21.64 -7.22 -22.71
N CYS A 31 22.83 -6.95 -22.15
CA CYS A 31 23.03 -6.74 -20.74
C CYS A 31 22.22 -5.52 -20.24
N LEU A 32 22.21 -4.43 -20.98
CA LEU A 32 21.45 -3.21 -20.66
C LEU A 32 19.94 -3.49 -20.66
N LEU A 33 19.44 -4.23 -21.62
CA LEU A 33 18.03 -4.66 -21.67
C LEU A 33 17.66 -5.53 -20.47
N VAL A 34 18.51 -6.47 -20.09
CA VAL A 34 18.26 -7.31 -18.90
C VAL A 34 18.22 -6.47 -17.62
N ILE A 35 19.14 -5.52 -17.45
CA ILE A 35 19.16 -4.60 -16.31
C ILE A 35 17.87 -3.77 -16.26
N LEU A 36 17.45 -3.21 -17.40
CA LEU A 36 16.20 -2.44 -17.49
C LEU A 36 14.99 -3.29 -17.11
N LEU A 37 14.90 -4.54 -17.59
CA LEU A 37 13.82 -5.46 -17.25
C LEU A 37 13.79 -5.79 -15.75
N LEU A 38 14.94 -6.01 -15.13
CA LEU A 38 15.03 -6.26 -13.68
C LEU A 38 14.59 -5.06 -12.86
N ILE A 39 15.02 -3.85 -13.24
CA ILE A 39 14.59 -2.60 -12.60
C ILE A 39 13.07 -2.46 -12.74
N PHE A 40 12.53 -2.62 -13.94
CA PHE A 40 11.11 -2.50 -14.21
C PHE A 40 10.29 -3.52 -13.39
N TRP A 41 10.73 -4.76 -13.32
CA TRP A 41 10.05 -5.82 -12.56
C TRP A 41 10.00 -5.52 -11.06
N GLN A 42 11.11 -5.03 -10.50
CA GLN A 42 11.18 -4.63 -9.10
C GLN A 42 10.20 -3.48 -8.79
N TYR A 43 10.14 -2.46 -9.67
CA TYR A 43 9.24 -1.32 -9.49
C TYR A 43 7.77 -1.69 -9.69
N ALA A 44 7.46 -2.55 -10.66
CA ALA A 44 6.11 -3.03 -10.88
C ALA A 44 5.57 -3.77 -9.65
N GLY A 45 6.40 -4.57 -8.98
CA GLY A 45 6.04 -5.21 -7.72
C GLY A 45 5.73 -4.24 -6.59
N GLN A 46 6.54 -3.19 -6.42
CA GLN A 46 6.30 -2.13 -5.43
C GLN A 46 5.04 -1.32 -5.75
N TYR A 47 4.88 -0.93 -7.02
CA TYR A 47 3.71 -0.18 -7.48
C TYR A 47 2.40 -0.93 -7.22
N ASN A 48 2.35 -2.22 -7.54
CA ASN A 48 1.16 -3.04 -7.32
C ASN A 48 0.79 -3.13 -5.83
N LYS A 49 1.77 -3.30 -4.95
CA LYS A 49 1.55 -3.36 -3.50
C LYS A 49 1.03 -2.02 -2.93
N LEU A 50 1.61 -0.91 -3.37
CA LEU A 50 1.16 0.43 -2.99
C LEU A 50 -0.25 0.71 -3.51
N SER A 51 -0.55 0.33 -4.75
CA SER A 51 -1.88 0.48 -5.34
C SER A 51 -2.93 -0.37 -4.60
N GLU A 52 -2.57 -1.59 -4.18
CA GLU A 52 -3.44 -2.44 -3.35
C GLU A 52 -3.70 -1.78 -1.99
N ASN A 53 -2.67 -1.27 -1.31
CA ASN A 53 -2.82 -0.55 -0.05
C ASN A 53 -3.75 0.66 -0.18
N LEU A 54 -3.60 1.46 -1.24
CA LEU A 54 -4.47 2.60 -1.51
C LEU A 54 -5.91 2.18 -1.75
N ALA A 55 -6.15 1.09 -2.49
CA ALA A 55 -7.49 0.58 -2.73
C ALA A 55 -8.16 0.08 -1.44
N VAL A 56 -7.43 -0.70 -0.63
CA VAL A 56 -7.92 -1.23 0.66
C VAL A 56 -8.21 -0.11 1.65
N SER A 57 -7.28 0.83 1.83
CA SER A 57 -7.45 1.97 2.75
C SER A 57 -8.56 2.92 2.31
N SER A 58 -8.71 3.16 1.00
CA SER A 58 -9.80 3.98 0.47
C SER A 58 -11.17 3.32 0.70
N LYS A 59 -11.28 2.00 0.50
CA LYS A 59 -12.51 1.25 0.79
C LYS A 59 -12.86 1.33 2.28
N PHE A 60 -11.89 1.11 3.16
CA PHE A 60 -12.06 1.26 4.60
C PHE A 60 -12.54 2.67 4.96
N ASN A 61 -11.91 3.70 4.38
CA ASN A 61 -12.26 5.09 4.64
C ASN A 61 -13.67 5.48 4.20
N LEU A 62 -14.27 4.76 3.27
CA LEU A 62 -15.61 5.06 2.76
C LEU A 62 -16.74 4.47 3.61
N SER A 63 -16.51 3.33 4.29
CA SER A 63 -17.62 2.59 4.92
C SER A 63 -17.48 2.47 6.44
N PHE A 64 -16.27 2.31 6.96
CA PHE A 64 -16.04 1.91 8.37
C PHE A 64 -16.76 2.79 9.38
N LYS A 65 -16.65 4.12 9.26
CA LYS A 65 -17.22 5.04 10.24
C LYS A 65 -18.75 4.98 10.24
N ASP A 66 -19.35 5.07 9.07
CA ASP A 66 -20.80 5.17 8.93
C ASP A 66 -21.47 3.87 9.36
N GLU A 67 -20.91 2.73 9.01
CA GLU A 67 -21.40 1.41 9.44
C GLU A 67 -21.27 1.24 10.95
N LEU A 68 -20.11 1.54 11.52
CA LEU A 68 -19.88 1.41 12.96
C LEU A 68 -20.70 2.40 13.80
N ASP A 69 -20.74 3.67 13.40
CA ASP A 69 -21.52 4.70 14.12
C ASP A 69 -23.01 4.35 14.12
N LEU A 70 -23.53 3.77 13.03
CA LEU A 70 -24.92 3.32 12.95
C LEU A 70 -25.20 2.14 13.89
N GLU A 71 -24.35 1.13 13.88
CA GLU A 71 -24.48 -0.04 14.76
C GLU A 71 -24.40 0.36 16.24
N MET A 72 -23.43 1.21 16.60
CA MET A 72 -23.28 1.72 17.95
C MET A 72 -24.45 2.60 18.37
N TYR A 73 -25.04 3.35 17.45
CA TYR A 73 -26.25 4.11 17.71
C TYR A 73 -27.44 3.20 18.07
N TYR A 74 -27.64 2.10 17.33
CA TYR A 74 -28.71 1.13 17.64
C TYR A 74 -28.51 0.46 19.01
N LEU A 75 -27.28 0.16 19.39
CA LEU A 75 -26.95 -0.33 20.73
C LEU A 75 -27.21 0.76 21.80
N ALA A 76 -26.83 2.00 21.55
CA ALA A 76 -26.99 3.10 22.49
C ALA A 76 -28.47 3.41 22.80
N ILE A 77 -29.37 3.37 21.81
CA ILE A 77 -30.80 3.59 21.99
C ILE A 77 -31.52 2.34 22.51
N GLY A 78 -30.85 1.19 22.62
CA GLY A 78 -31.45 -0.07 23.08
C GLY A 78 -32.35 -0.76 22.03
N SER A 79 -32.17 -0.43 20.75
CA SER A 79 -32.83 -1.10 19.63
C SER A 79 -32.19 -2.45 19.30
N LYS A 80 -30.95 -2.63 19.70
CA LYS A 80 -30.20 -3.89 19.67
C LYS A 80 -29.90 -4.37 21.08
N GLU A 81 -29.82 -5.69 21.26
CA GLU A 81 -29.47 -6.29 22.55
C GLU A 81 -27.96 -6.12 22.84
N ALA A 82 -27.61 -6.10 24.13
CA ALA A 82 -26.21 -6.01 24.54
C ALA A 82 -25.35 -7.19 24.04
N SER A 83 -25.96 -8.33 23.77
CA SER A 83 -25.32 -9.50 23.17
C SER A 83 -24.80 -9.27 21.73
N GLU A 84 -25.37 -8.29 21.02
CA GLU A 84 -24.94 -7.91 19.66
C GLU A 84 -23.68 -7.01 19.66
N LEU A 85 -23.21 -6.58 20.85
CA LEU A 85 -21.95 -5.85 20.97
C LEU A 85 -20.77 -6.65 20.43
N ASP A 86 -20.77 -7.98 20.59
CA ASP A 86 -19.69 -8.85 20.11
C ASP A 86 -19.56 -8.80 18.58
N ASP A 87 -20.67 -8.69 17.86
CA ASP A 87 -20.66 -8.53 16.40
C ASP A 87 -20.04 -7.19 15.98
N VAL A 88 -20.34 -6.13 16.71
CA VAL A 88 -19.76 -4.80 16.42
C VAL A 88 -18.29 -4.73 16.84
N LEU A 89 -17.89 -5.41 17.91
CA LEU A 89 -16.47 -5.57 18.28
C LEU A 89 -15.72 -6.35 17.21
N GLY A 90 -16.37 -7.35 16.58
CA GLY A 90 -15.83 -8.08 15.43
C GLY A 90 -15.48 -7.18 14.24
N GLN A 91 -16.30 -6.14 13.95
CA GLN A 91 -15.98 -5.16 12.90
C GLN A 91 -14.70 -4.37 13.23
N VAL A 92 -14.45 -4.05 14.50
CA VAL A 92 -13.21 -3.39 14.91
C VAL A 92 -12.01 -4.33 14.82
N GLU A 93 -12.20 -5.63 15.07
CA GLU A 93 -11.15 -6.65 14.86
C GLU A 93 -10.83 -6.82 13.36
N ASP A 94 -11.84 -6.82 12.51
CA ASP A 94 -11.63 -6.82 11.06
C ASP A 94 -10.87 -5.57 10.60
N ALA A 95 -11.16 -4.41 11.18
CA ALA A 95 -10.40 -3.20 10.95
C ALA A 95 -8.93 -3.35 11.36
N GLN A 96 -8.64 -3.96 12.52
CA GLN A 96 -7.27 -4.24 12.96
C GLN A 96 -6.55 -5.22 12.02
N ASN A 97 -7.24 -6.24 11.52
CA ASN A 97 -6.71 -7.16 10.50
C ASN A 97 -6.37 -6.43 9.19
N ILE A 98 -7.17 -5.44 8.80
CA ILE A 98 -6.88 -4.57 7.66
C ILE A 98 -5.60 -3.76 7.93
N MET A 99 -5.42 -3.16 9.12
CA MET A 99 -4.20 -2.42 9.47
C MET A 99 -2.95 -3.31 9.38
N GLU A 100 -3.04 -4.55 9.87
CA GLU A 100 -1.93 -5.52 9.77
C GLU A 100 -1.61 -5.87 8.30
N LYS A 101 -2.63 -6.07 7.46
CA LYS A 101 -2.44 -6.30 6.02
C LYS A 101 -1.76 -5.10 5.34
N LEU A 102 -2.19 -3.87 5.65
CA LEU A 102 -1.56 -2.66 5.12
C LEU A 102 -0.10 -2.54 5.56
N ARG A 103 0.20 -2.89 6.82
CA ARG A 103 1.54 -2.85 7.41
C ARG A 103 2.54 -3.71 6.64
N GLN A 104 2.14 -4.89 6.17
CA GLN A 104 3.00 -5.81 5.41
C GLN A 104 3.54 -5.20 4.11
N ASN A 105 2.83 -4.23 3.55
CA ASN A 105 3.17 -3.58 2.28
C ASN A 105 3.53 -2.09 2.44
N THR A 106 3.65 -1.58 3.66
CA THR A 106 4.04 -0.19 3.95
C THR A 106 5.54 -0.11 4.22
N TYR A 107 6.27 0.61 3.37
CA TYR A 107 7.75 0.65 3.39
C TYR A 107 8.34 1.96 3.90
N HIS A 108 7.51 2.97 4.20
CA HIS A 108 7.98 4.29 4.64
C HIS A 108 7.52 4.63 6.06
N ALA A 109 8.37 5.36 6.79
CA ALA A 109 8.19 5.63 8.20
C ALA A 109 6.88 6.39 8.54
N SER A 110 6.45 7.32 7.67
CA SER A 110 5.21 8.08 7.88
C SER A 110 3.97 7.19 7.79
N GLY A 111 3.91 6.25 6.83
CA GLY A 111 2.82 5.28 6.74
C GLY A 111 2.76 4.34 7.96
N VAL A 112 3.91 3.81 8.38
CA VAL A 112 4.00 2.98 9.60
C VAL A 112 3.53 3.75 10.84
N LYS A 113 3.86 5.04 10.95
CA LYS A 113 3.40 5.89 12.04
C LYS A 113 1.88 6.03 12.06
N CYS A 114 1.27 6.28 10.90
CA CYS A 114 -0.20 6.35 10.78
C CYS A 114 -0.85 5.03 11.19
N LEU A 115 -0.34 3.89 10.74
CA LEU A 115 -0.87 2.58 11.13
C LEU A 115 -0.76 2.31 12.63
N ASN A 116 0.33 2.74 13.29
CA ASN A 116 0.46 2.63 14.75
C ASN A 116 -0.57 3.51 15.49
N SER A 117 -0.85 4.71 14.97
CA SER A 117 -1.88 5.59 15.54
C SER A 117 -3.27 4.98 15.35
N LEU A 118 -3.55 4.39 14.18
CA LEU A 118 -4.81 3.72 13.88
C LEU A 118 -5.05 2.53 14.82
N ASP A 119 -4.05 1.68 15.06
CA ASP A 119 -4.16 0.57 16.02
C ASP A 119 -4.50 1.09 17.42
N ALA A 120 -3.82 2.15 17.88
CA ALA A 120 -4.09 2.74 19.19
C ALA A 120 -5.52 3.33 19.30
N TYR A 121 -6.03 3.94 18.23
CA TYR A 121 -7.39 4.44 18.19
C TYR A 121 -8.43 3.30 18.15
N LEU A 122 -8.19 2.23 17.39
CA LEU A 122 -9.05 1.05 17.35
C LEU A 122 -9.12 0.35 18.72
N ASP A 123 -7.99 0.21 19.41
CA ASP A 123 -7.94 -0.33 20.77
C ASP A 123 -8.70 0.55 21.77
N ASN A 124 -8.58 1.88 21.65
CA ASN A 124 -9.33 2.81 22.49
C ASN A 124 -10.83 2.73 22.18
N LEU A 125 -11.20 2.63 20.90
CA LEU A 125 -12.58 2.47 20.47
C LEU A 125 -13.23 1.22 21.09
N LYS A 126 -12.57 0.05 21.04
CA LYS A 126 -13.06 -1.18 21.70
C LYS A 126 -13.38 -0.96 23.18
N LYS A 127 -12.47 -0.31 23.90
CA LYS A 127 -12.68 0.01 25.34
C LYS A 127 -13.88 0.91 25.56
N ARG A 128 -14.06 1.94 24.71
CA ARG A 128 -15.19 2.86 24.82
C ARG A 128 -16.52 2.20 24.47
N MET A 129 -16.53 1.28 23.49
CA MET A 129 -17.72 0.52 23.15
C MET A 129 -18.23 -0.31 24.34
N VAL A 130 -17.32 -1.00 25.03
CA VAL A 130 -17.67 -1.76 26.25
C VAL A 130 -18.19 -0.81 27.35
N GLN A 131 -17.51 0.33 27.59
CA GLN A 131 -17.93 1.32 28.57
C GLN A 131 -19.32 1.91 28.28
N LEU A 132 -19.67 2.12 27.02
CA LEU A 132 -20.99 2.60 26.61
C LEU A 132 -22.10 1.67 27.11
N MET A 133 -21.89 0.36 27.04
CA MET A 133 -22.89 -0.64 27.45
C MET A 133 -23.07 -0.74 28.97
N GLU A 134 -22.13 -0.26 29.77
CA GLU A 134 -22.22 -0.18 31.24
C GLU A 134 -23.13 0.99 31.71
N ILE A 135 -23.36 1.98 30.84
CA ILE A 135 -24.17 3.16 31.17
C ILE A 135 -25.66 2.82 31.06
N LYS A 136 -26.38 2.87 32.16
CA LYS A 136 -27.80 2.52 32.21
C LYS A 136 -28.74 3.65 31.78
N GLU A 137 -28.34 4.89 32.03
CA GLU A 137 -29.15 6.08 31.76
C GLU A 137 -29.06 6.46 30.28
N TYR A 138 -30.20 6.61 29.61
CA TYR A 138 -30.28 6.87 28.17
C TYR A 138 -29.54 8.15 27.77
N ASP A 139 -29.80 9.26 28.42
CA ASP A 139 -29.20 10.56 28.08
C ASP A 139 -27.68 10.52 28.19
N ARG A 140 -27.16 9.86 29.24
CA ARG A 140 -25.72 9.66 29.42
C ARG A 140 -25.12 8.74 28.37
N ARG A 141 -25.85 7.71 27.91
CA ARG A 141 -25.38 6.86 26.80
C ARG A 141 -25.23 7.67 25.52
N MET A 142 -26.22 8.52 25.21
CA MET A 142 -26.19 9.36 24.03
C MET A 142 -25.06 10.40 24.09
N GLU A 143 -24.89 11.07 25.25
CA GLU A 143 -23.76 11.98 25.47
C GLU A 143 -22.40 11.25 25.32
N PHE A 144 -22.29 10.05 25.89
CA PHE A 144 -21.07 9.25 25.78
C PHE A 144 -20.81 8.80 24.32
N MET A 145 -21.84 8.40 23.59
CA MET A 145 -21.77 8.08 22.16
C MET A 145 -21.19 9.25 21.38
N ASP A 146 -21.73 10.45 21.54
CA ASP A 146 -21.32 11.64 20.82
C ASP A 146 -19.91 12.13 21.22
N SER A 147 -19.61 12.14 22.54
CA SER A 147 -18.36 12.69 23.05
C SER A 147 -17.17 11.72 23.04
N ASN A 148 -17.41 10.41 22.88
CA ASN A 148 -16.34 9.40 22.89
C ASN A 148 -16.34 8.57 21.62
N ILE A 149 -17.42 7.88 21.26
CA ILE A 149 -17.42 6.96 20.12
C ILE A 149 -17.23 7.73 18.82
N ARG A 150 -18.10 8.71 18.52
CA ARG A 150 -18.04 9.49 17.27
C ARG A 150 -16.76 10.30 17.11
N ILE A 151 -16.17 10.75 18.22
CA ILE A 151 -14.88 11.45 18.17
C ILE A 151 -13.78 10.49 17.76
N ILE A 152 -13.71 9.30 18.36
CA ILE A 152 -12.68 8.31 18.06
C ILE A 152 -12.83 7.78 16.62
N THR A 153 -14.05 7.47 16.16
CA THR A 153 -14.28 7.07 14.78
C THR A 153 -13.87 8.16 13.79
N GLY A 154 -14.13 9.44 14.14
CA GLY A 154 -13.65 10.59 13.37
C GLY A 154 -12.12 10.67 13.30
N LEU A 155 -11.42 10.42 14.42
CA LEU A 155 -9.94 10.39 14.45
C LEU A 155 -9.37 9.22 13.63
N ILE A 156 -10.01 8.06 13.68
CA ILE A 156 -9.63 6.90 12.83
C ILE A 156 -9.72 7.29 11.35
N MET A 157 -10.83 7.92 10.94
CA MET A 157 -11.01 8.35 9.56
C MET A 157 -9.98 9.39 9.13
N GLN A 158 -9.70 10.37 9.98
CA GLN A 158 -8.69 11.39 9.70
C GLN A 158 -7.31 10.76 9.56
N GLU A 159 -6.93 9.83 10.44
CA GLU A 159 -5.62 9.20 10.38
C GLU A 159 -5.52 8.24 9.19
N MET A 160 -6.60 7.57 8.79
CA MET A 160 -6.63 6.79 7.55
C MET A 160 -6.46 7.69 6.31
N GLN A 161 -7.04 8.89 6.28
CA GLN A 161 -6.80 9.86 5.21
C GLN A 161 -5.33 10.31 5.17
N ASN A 162 -4.71 10.52 6.33
CA ASN A 162 -3.28 10.81 6.43
C ASN A 162 -2.43 9.66 5.88
N TYR A 163 -2.81 8.42 6.18
CA TYR A 163 -2.16 7.23 5.63
C TYR A 163 -2.28 7.18 4.10
N ILE A 164 -3.50 7.34 3.55
CA ILE A 164 -3.74 7.37 2.10
C ILE A 164 -2.90 8.46 1.42
N TYR A 165 -2.84 9.65 2.01
CA TYR A 165 -2.02 10.75 1.49
C TYR A 165 -0.53 10.38 1.47
N ASN A 166 0.00 9.83 2.56
CA ASN A 166 1.40 9.42 2.66
C ASN A 166 1.76 8.30 1.66
N GLU A 167 0.90 7.29 1.49
CA GLU A 167 1.08 6.23 0.48
C GLU A 167 1.06 6.81 -0.94
N SER A 168 0.14 7.73 -1.23
CA SER A 168 0.06 8.39 -2.54
C SER A 168 1.33 9.21 -2.84
N MET A 169 1.84 9.93 -1.87
CA MET A 169 3.09 10.69 -2.01
C MET A 169 4.30 9.77 -2.20
N TYR A 170 4.33 8.64 -1.49
CA TYR A 170 5.39 7.66 -1.66
C TYR A 170 5.34 6.99 -3.06
N LEU A 171 4.15 6.72 -3.58
CA LEU A 171 3.96 6.22 -4.95
C LEU A 171 4.57 7.17 -5.99
N VAL A 172 4.31 8.47 -5.87
CA VAL A 172 4.90 9.50 -6.74
C VAL A 172 6.44 9.53 -6.63
N GLN A 173 6.99 9.36 -5.43
CA GLN A 173 8.45 9.28 -5.24
C GLN A 173 9.06 8.05 -5.92
N VAL A 174 8.40 6.90 -5.83
CA VAL A 174 8.82 5.66 -6.50
C VAL A 174 8.83 5.85 -8.01
N GLU A 175 7.77 6.43 -8.58
CA GLU A 175 7.66 6.73 -10.02
C GLU A 175 8.76 7.71 -10.49
N THR A 176 8.98 8.77 -9.75
CA THR A 176 10.02 9.77 -10.06
C THR A 176 11.41 9.16 -10.01
N SER A 177 11.68 8.30 -9.02
CA SER A 177 12.95 7.59 -8.87
C SER A 177 13.20 6.63 -10.05
N LEU A 178 12.17 5.91 -10.51
CA LEU A 178 12.25 5.06 -11.70
C LEU A 178 12.62 5.87 -12.94
N THR A 179 11.90 6.96 -13.18
CA THR A 179 12.13 7.84 -14.33
C THR A 179 13.57 8.38 -14.33
N HIS A 180 14.08 8.79 -13.18
CA HIS A 180 15.46 9.27 -13.05
C HIS A 180 16.50 8.18 -13.36
N ARG A 181 16.33 6.97 -12.82
CA ARG A 181 17.24 5.83 -13.06
C ARG A 181 17.25 5.41 -14.53
N VAL A 182 16.07 5.37 -15.17
CA VAL A 182 15.96 5.05 -16.60
C VAL A 182 16.68 6.11 -17.45
N LYS A 183 16.53 7.40 -17.14
CA LYS A 183 17.24 8.49 -17.83
C LYS A 183 18.76 8.34 -17.75
N ILE A 184 19.31 8.02 -16.57
CA ILE A 184 20.74 7.82 -16.37
C ILE A 184 21.27 6.63 -17.20
N LEU A 185 20.48 5.55 -17.35
CA LEU A 185 20.91 4.37 -18.11
C LEU A 185 20.89 4.57 -19.63
N ILE A 186 20.12 5.53 -20.13
CA ILE A 186 19.97 5.79 -21.56
C ILE A 186 20.92 6.94 -22.02
N SER A 187 21.42 7.77 -21.11
CA SER A 187 22.38 8.86 -21.39
C SER A 187 23.81 8.34 -21.40
#